data_11dc3b43a542d0fc8fece08c721f0766
#
_entry.id   11dc3b43a542d0fc8fece08c721f0766
#
_cell.length_a   1.000
_cell.length_b   1.000
_cell.length_c   1.000
_cell.angle_alpha   90.00
_cell.angle_beta   90.00
_cell.angle_gamma   90.00
#
_symmetry.space_group_name_H-M   'P 1'
#
loop_
_entity.id
_entity.type
_entity.pdbx_description
1 polymer ?
#
loop_
_entity_poly.entity_id
_entity_poly.type
_entity_poly.pdbx_seq_one_letter_code
_entity_poly.pdbx_strand_id
1 'polypeptide(L)'
;IIRSLSDCTDIYVSFDVDSLDSAISKGTGTPVSNGLKEREAEDLISKFMQSRKICCFEITEVNPTLDKENLMAEIAFNILQRSVNVLLVN
;
A
#
# COMPACT_ATOMS: atom_id res chain seq x y z
N ILE A 1 16.17 3.25 -1.56
CA ILE A 1 15.63 2.02 -0.93
C ILE A 1 15.73 0.84 -1.89
N ILE A 2 15.26 1.00 -3.12
CA ILE A 2 15.30 -0.11 -4.08
C ILE A 2 16.72 -0.57 -4.35
N ARG A 3 17.68 0.36 -4.39
CA ARG A 3 19.10 0.00 -4.56
C ARG A 3 19.63 -0.85 -3.41
N SER A 4 19.20 -0.57 -2.18
CA SER A 4 19.65 -1.33 -1.03
C SER A 4 19.08 -2.75 -1.02
N LEU A 5 18.11 -3.03 -1.86
CA LEU A 5 17.48 -4.34 -1.99
C LEU A 5 18.02 -5.12 -3.20
N SER A 6 19.05 -4.61 -3.88
CA SER A 6 19.56 -5.24 -5.10
C SER A 6 20.09 -6.65 -4.86
N ASP A 7 20.61 -6.94 -3.67
CA ASP A 7 21.15 -8.24 -3.32
C ASP A 7 20.10 -9.24 -2.83
N CYS A 8 18.86 -8.79 -2.66
CA CYS A 8 17.77 -9.67 -2.21
C CYS A 8 17.22 -10.46 -3.39
N THR A 9 16.86 -11.72 -3.14
CA THR A 9 16.18 -12.56 -4.13
C THR A 9 14.66 -12.46 -3.99
N ASP A 10 14.18 -12.27 -2.77
CA ASP A 10 12.75 -12.21 -2.46
C ASP A 10 12.47 -11.03 -1.57
N ILE A 11 11.38 -10.32 -1.84
CA ILE A 11 10.96 -9.16 -1.07
C ILE A 11 9.54 -9.36 -0.58
N TYR A 12 9.34 -9.15 0.72
CA TYR A 12 8.04 -9.14 1.36
C TYR A 12 7.64 -7.68 1.56
N VAL A 13 6.46 -7.30 1.07
CA VAL A 13 5.95 -5.93 1.26
C VAL A 13 4.74 -5.98 2.19
N SER A 14 4.85 -5.26 3.30
CA SER A 14 3.72 -5.04 4.21
C SER A 14 3.36 -3.57 4.15
N PHE A 15 2.16 -3.28 3.66
CA PHE A 15 1.67 -1.92 3.57
C PHE A 15 0.65 -1.68 4.68
N ASP A 16 1.00 -0.79 5.59
CA ASP A 16 0.14 -0.39 6.69
C ASP A 16 -0.61 0.87 6.28
N VAL A 17 -1.95 0.81 6.25
CA VAL A 17 -2.77 1.97 5.86
C VAL A 17 -2.62 3.15 6.82
N ASP A 18 -2.05 2.92 8.02
CA ASP A 18 -1.73 4.01 8.94
C ASP A 18 -0.72 5.00 8.34
N SER A 19 0.07 4.56 7.35
CA SER A 19 1.04 5.43 6.69
C SER A 19 0.38 6.47 5.78
N LEU A 20 -0.89 6.29 5.45
CA LEU A 20 -1.63 7.26 4.64
C LEU A 20 -2.00 8.48 5.49
N ASP A 21 -2.17 9.63 4.83
CA ASP A 21 -2.55 10.85 5.54
C ASP A 21 -3.92 10.69 6.21
N SER A 22 -4.06 11.28 7.40
CA SER A 22 -5.30 11.17 8.19
C SER A 22 -6.52 11.72 7.48
N ALA A 23 -6.34 12.57 6.48
CA ALA A 23 -7.45 13.09 5.67
C ALA A 23 -8.13 11.98 4.88
N ILE A 24 -7.41 10.92 4.52
CA ILE A 24 -7.96 9.79 3.75
C ILE A 24 -7.93 8.48 4.54
N SER A 25 -7.08 8.36 5.54
CA SER A 25 -6.94 7.14 6.34
C SER A 25 -7.81 7.24 7.59
N LYS A 26 -9.11 7.05 7.41
CA LYS A 26 -10.07 7.18 8.51
C LYS A 26 -10.56 5.85 9.05
N GLY A 27 -10.23 4.76 8.37
CA GLY A 27 -10.63 3.42 8.78
C GLY A 27 -9.51 2.68 9.49
N THR A 28 -8.76 3.38 10.33
CA THR A 28 -7.64 2.80 11.09
C THR A 28 -7.57 3.41 12.49
N GLY A 29 -6.93 2.71 13.41
CA GLY A 29 -6.85 3.12 14.80
C GLY A 29 -5.81 4.18 15.11
N THR A 30 -4.80 4.34 14.25
CA THR A 30 -3.68 5.27 14.51
C THR A 30 -3.35 6.14 13.30
N PRO A 31 -4.29 7.00 12.86
CA PRO A 31 -4.03 7.88 11.72
C PRO A 31 -2.94 8.91 12.03
N VAL A 32 -2.20 9.31 11.01
CA VAL A 32 -1.13 10.31 11.14
C VAL A 32 -1.41 11.50 10.22
N SER A 33 -1.03 12.69 10.65
CA SER A 33 -1.11 13.87 9.80
C SER A 33 0.12 13.94 8.90
N ASN A 34 -0.05 14.52 7.71
CA ASN A 34 1.03 14.64 6.70
C ASN A 34 1.58 13.29 6.26
N GLY A 35 0.74 12.26 6.24
CA GLY A 35 1.11 10.96 5.72
C GLY A 35 1.07 10.91 4.20
N LEU A 36 1.21 9.71 3.65
CA LEU A 36 1.18 9.50 2.21
C LEU A 36 -0.21 9.76 1.63
N LYS A 37 -0.24 10.36 0.45
CA LYS A 37 -1.47 10.44 -0.32
C LYS A 37 -1.68 9.12 -1.07
N GLU A 38 -2.92 8.86 -1.45
CA GLU A 38 -3.26 7.61 -2.14
C GLU A 38 -2.35 7.39 -3.35
N ARG A 39 -2.18 8.42 -4.20
CA ARG A 39 -1.36 8.29 -5.39
C ARG A 39 0.11 8.04 -5.08
N GLU A 40 0.61 8.68 -4.05
CA GLU A 40 1.99 8.48 -3.62
C GLU A 40 2.23 7.04 -3.18
N ALA A 41 1.29 6.48 -2.42
CA ALA A 41 1.36 5.09 -1.99
C ALA A 41 1.28 4.13 -3.17
N GLU A 42 0.36 4.37 -4.11
CA GLU A 42 0.22 3.56 -5.31
C GLU A 42 1.50 3.55 -6.15
N ASP A 43 2.09 4.74 -6.34
CA ASP A 43 3.31 4.86 -7.14
C ASP A 43 4.49 4.14 -6.49
N LEU A 44 4.62 4.28 -5.17
CA LEU A 44 5.70 3.63 -4.44
C LEU A 44 5.60 2.11 -4.51
N ILE A 45 4.42 1.59 -4.24
CA ILE A 45 4.20 0.14 -4.27
C ILE A 45 4.38 -0.40 -5.68
N SER A 46 3.92 0.33 -6.70
CA SER A 46 4.11 -0.07 -8.09
C SER A 46 5.59 -0.24 -8.45
N LYS A 47 6.44 0.63 -7.94
CA LYS A 47 7.88 0.51 -8.18
C LYS A 47 8.45 -0.76 -7.56
N PHE A 48 8.01 -1.11 -6.35
CA PHE A 48 8.44 -2.38 -5.74
C PHE A 48 7.97 -3.57 -6.57
N MET A 49 6.73 -3.53 -7.06
CA MET A 49 6.19 -4.61 -7.87
C MET A 49 6.95 -4.80 -9.18
N GLN A 50 7.46 -3.72 -9.76
CA GLN A 50 8.25 -3.78 -10.99
C GLN A 50 9.57 -4.50 -10.80
N SER A 51 10.06 -4.63 -9.58
CA SER A 51 11.33 -5.32 -9.32
C SER A 51 11.26 -6.82 -9.61
N ARG A 52 10.05 -7.39 -9.68
CA ARG A 52 9.85 -8.83 -9.91
C ARG A 52 10.37 -9.73 -8.79
N LYS A 53 10.70 -9.15 -7.65
CA LYS A 53 11.22 -9.87 -6.49
C LYS A 53 10.16 -10.04 -5.40
N ILE A 54 8.98 -9.45 -5.58
CA ILE A 54 7.94 -9.50 -4.56
C ILE A 54 7.37 -10.92 -4.49
N CYS A 55 7.53 -11.55 -3.34
CA CYS A 55 6.97 -12.89 -3.10
C CYS A 55 5.71 -12.84 -2.24
N CYS A 56 5.49 -11.74 -1.52
CA CYS A 56 4.32 -11.58 -0.68
C CYS A 56 4.01 -10.09 -0.51
N PHE A 57 2.73 -9.76 -0.60
CA PHE A 57 2.26 -8.39 -0.39
C PHE A 57 1.03 -8.44 0.51
N GLU A 58 1.04 -7.67 1.58
CA GLU A 58 -0.11 -7.57 2.46
C GLU A 58 -0.49 -6.11 2.71
N ILE A 59 -1.77 -5.90 2.98
CA ILE A 59 -2.30 -4.61 3.41
C ILE A 59 -2.88 -4.82 4.80
N THR A 60 -2.43 -4.02 5.76
CA THR A 60 -2.80 -4.20 7.16
C THR A 60 -3.47 -2.95 7.74
N GLU A 61 -4.10 -3.14 8.88
CA GLU A 61 -4.66 -2.09 9.73
C GLU A 61 -5.94 -1.43 9.20
N VAL A 62 -6.59 -2.02 8.20
CA VAL A 62 -7.92 -1.55 7.79
C VAL A 62 -8.92 -1.99 8.87
N ASN A 63 -9.62 -1.02 9.47
CA ASN A 63 -10.61 -1.30 10.50
C ASN A 63 -12.01 -0.90 10.02
N PRO A 64 -12.84 -1.87 9.64
CA PRO A 64 -14.18 -1.57 9.09
C PRO A 64 -15.10 -0.82 10.06
N THR A 65 -14.88 -1.01 11.37
CA THR A 65 -15.73 -0.34 12.35
C THR A 65 -15.43 1.15 12.48
N LEU A 66 -14.24 1.58 12.04
CA LEU A 66 -13.84 2.99 12.05
C LEU A 66 -13.97 3.63 10.65
N ASP A 67 -14.18 2.82 9.63
CA ASP A 67 -14.19 3.28 8.25
C ASP A 67 -15.53 3.95 7.91
N LYS A 68 -15.47 5.19 7.45
CA LYS A 68 -16.67 5.93 7.06
C LYS A 68 -16.95 5.69 5.58
N GLU A 69 -18.18 5.22 5.29
CA GLU A 69 -18.63 5.01 3.92
C GLU A 69 -17.71 4.11 3.12
N ASN A 70 -16.97 3.24 3.80
CA ASN A 70 -16.01 2.31 3.19
C ASN A 70 -14.88 3.02 2.43
N LEU A 71 -14.56 4.26 2.78
CA LEU A 71 -13.52 5.02 2.10
C LEU A 71 -12.17 4.33 2.17
N MET A 72 -11.79 3.87 3.36
CA MET A 72 -10.49 3.21 3.55
C MET A 72 -10.44 1.88 2.79
N ALA A 73 -11.55 1.15 2.81
CA ALA A 73 -11.63 -0.11 2.07
C ALA A 73 -11.48 0.11 0.57
N GLU A 74 -12.09 1.18 0.03
CA GLU A 74 -11.95 1.51 -1.38
C GLU A 74 -10.53 1.90 -1.74
N ILE A 75 -9.89 2.70 -0.90
CA ILE A 75 -8.49 3.10 -1.12
C ILE A 75 -7.58 1.89 -1.10
N ALA A 76 -7.74 1.01 -0.12
CA ALA A 76 -6.96 -0.22 -0.02
C ALA A 76 -7.17 -1.10 -1.25
N PHE A 77 -8.42 -1.22 -1.72
CA PHE A 77 -8.72 -1.99 -2.91
C PHE A 77 -8.06 -1.40 -4.16
N ASN A 78 -8.08 -0.07 -4.30
CA ASN A 78 -7.46 0.59 -5.44
C ASN A 78 -5.94 0.36 -5.46
N ILE A 79 -5.32 0.41 -4.30
CA ILE A 79 -3.89 0.15 -4.16
C ILE A 79 -3.58 -1.31 -4.55
N LEU A 80 -4.38 -2.24 -4.05
CA LEU A 80 -4.21 -3.65 -4.36
C LEU A 80 -4.38 -3.91 -5.86
N GLN A 81 -5.42 -3.35 -6.45
CA GLN A 81 -5.72 -3.55 -7.87
C GLN A 81 -4.59 -3.04 -8.75
N ARG A 82 -4.09 -1.86 -8.47
CA ARG A 82 -2.98 -1.29 -9.24
C ARG A 82 -1.72 -2.14 -9.08
N SER A 83 -1.46 -2.63 -7.88
CA SER A 83 -0.28 -3.48 -7.61
C SER A 83 -0.35 -4.78 -8.39
N VAL A 84 -1.51 -5.42 -8.40
CA VAL A 84 -1.71 -6.66 -9.15
C VAL A 84 -1.58 -6.41 -10.65
N ASN A 85 -2.11 -5.30 -11.14
CA ASN A 85 -2.02 -4.96 -12.57
C ASN A 85 -0.57 -4.82 -13.04
N VAL A 86 0.30 -4.29 -12.20
CA VAL A 86 1.73 -4.19 -12.53
C VAL A 86 2.32 -5.59 -12.77
N LEU A 87 1.92 -6.58 -11.98
CA LEU A 87 2.40 -7.94 -12.14
C LEU A 87 1.87 -8.61 -13.42
N LEU A 88 0.70 -8.20 -13.86
CA LEU A 88 0.05 -8.81 -15.03
C LEU A 88 0.54 -8.25 -16.38
N VAL A 89 1.18 -7.10 -16.38
CA VAL A 89 1.56 -6.35 -17.59
C VAL A 89 2.87 -6.85 -18.19
N ASN A 90 3.36 -7.96 -17.79
CA ASN A 90 4.57 -8.47 -18.43
C ASN A 90 4.28 -9.60 -19.35
#